data_805dd8daaa5b748332d4902845aac180
#
_entry.id   805dd8daaa5b748332d4902845aac180
#
_cell.length_a   1.000
_cell.length_b   1.000
_cell.length_c   1.000
_cell.angle_alpha   90.00
_cell.angle_beta   90.00
_cell.angle_gamma   90.00
#
_symmetry.space_group_name_H-M   'P 1'
#
loop_
_entity.id
_entity.type
_entity.pdbx_description
1 polymer ?
#
loop_
_entity_poly.entity_id
_entity_poly.type
_entity_poly.pdbx_seq_one_letter_code
_entity_poly.pdbx_strand_id
1 'polypeptide(L)'
;DITVKLPLLAFPIIIGTTQKLKLKEWRLIINVYVITLLALSIASLGKYLGYWGGEITDKRQLSNFISHIRYGLNLAFVAILLFWFKPLPTRAASYLLGLWFIFCLLLFQLYTGLITLGVTLLVISIIRRRHLFKTPVVRRLFYIATSILLIYLSYQTNQVYVAFNTAVVLSYNQEDMSSSQTINGENFSHESTDQRKENGVYTRRYIARNEIEKEWNKASNQSFKNEQNVDNPIAQRLYRYMSSKGLKKDSLSFSTLSNQEIKAIENGVANYYYFTHTKLQSRLHKTFYELKEFQRTGNASGYSIAMRLVYWETARAIIEKNVWFGVGTGDVKIAFEKEYTASNTTLDTKYRKRTHNQILTFGVTFGLIGLTIALFSIFIPLNFAKNKKLAWVFVCMMALSFLTEDTLETQAGITLYSFFYCLLILGTEKFQLNNSE
;
A
#
# COMPACT_ATOMS: atom_id res chain seq x y z
N ASP A 1 4.01 18.63 -16.46
CA ASP A 1 2.95 18.71 -15.43
C ASP A 1 1.60 19.20 -15.97
N ILE A 2 1.53 20.19 -16.86
CA ILE A 2 0.26 20.67 -17.45
C ILE A 2 -0.45 19.59 -18.24
N THR A 3 0.27 18.79 -19.01
CA THR A 3 -0.29 17.68 -19.81
C THR A 3 -1.02 16.67 -18.94
N VAL A 4 -0.47 16.35 -17.76
CA VAL A 4 -1.14 15.44 -16.80
C VAL A 4 -2.44 16.07 -16.26
N LYS A 5 -2.51 17.41 -16.11
CA LYS A 5 -3.67 18.14 -15.58
C LYS A 5 -4.76 18.40 -16.62
N LEU A 6 -4.50 18.18 -17.89
CA LEU A 6 -5.44 18.44 -18.99
C LEU A 6 -6.84 17.81 -18.78
N PRO A 7 -6.98 16.58 -18.22
CA PRO A 7 -8.29 16.00 -17.93
C PRO A 7 -9.18 16.86 -17.01
N LEU A 8 -8.60 17.62 -16.08
CA LEU A 8 -9.37 18.53 -15.20
C LEU A 8 -10.01 19.70 -15.95
N LEU A 9 -9.48 20.05 -17.10
CA LEU A 9 -10.06 21.09 -17.99
C LEU A 9 -10.96 20.46 -19.06
N ALA A 10 -10.49 19.39 -19.71
CA ALA A 10 -11.17 18.79 -20.85
C ALA A 10 -12.52 18.15 -20.48
N PHE A 11 -12.58 17.34 -19.42
CA PHE A 11 -13.83 16.66 -19.07
C PHE A 11 -14.95 17.60 -18.60
N PRO A 12 -14.72 18.64 -17.77
CA PRO A 12 -15.78 19.59 -17.46
C PRO A 12 -16.34 20.28 -18.70
N ILE A 13 -15.49 20.66 -19.65
CA ILE A 13 -15.92 21.30 -20.89
C ILE A 13 -16.71 20.30 -21.74
N ILE A 14 -16.15 19.14 -22.06
CA ILE A 14 -16.78 18.15 -22.92
C ILE A 14 -18.12 17.66 -22.31
N ILE A 15 -18.09 17.23 -21.06
CA ILE A 15 -19.28 16.64 -20.41
C ILE A 15 -20.30 17.75 -20.04
N GLY A 16 -19.83 18.96 -19.69
CA GLY A 16 -20.71 20.06 -19.32
C GLY A 16 -21.44 20.70 -20.49
N THR A 17 -20.87 20.65 -21.69
CA THR A 17 -21.46 21.23 -22.92
C THR A 17 -22.24 20.20 -23.74
N THR A 18 -22.11 18.92 -23.47
CA THR A 18 -22.90 17.87 -24.16
C THR A 18 -24.27 17.65 -23.50
N GLN A 19 -25.19 17.03 -24.26
CA GLN A 19 -26.46 16.63 -23.68
C GLN A 19 -26.29 15.65 -22.54
N LYS A 20 -27.13 15.77 -21.52
CA LYS A 20 -27.10 14.86 -20.37
C LYS A 20 -27.46 13.45 -20.82
N LEU A 21 -26.66 12.51 -20.31
CA LEU A 21 -26.81 11.10 -20.62
C LEU A 21 -28.09 10.53 -20.03
N LYS A 22 -28.84 9.83 -20.88
CA LYS A 22 -29.95 8.98 -20.46
C LYS A 22 -29.41 7.71 -19.76
N LEU A 23 -30.27 7.01 -19.05
CA LEU A 23 -29.91 5.79 -18.32
C LEU A 23 -29.27 4.71 -19.22
N LYS A 24 -29.73 4.59 -20.49
CA LYS A 24 -29.20 3.62 -21.46
C LYS A 24 -27.74 3.94 -21.83
N GLU A 25 -27.44 5.19 -22.08
CA GLU A 25 -26.10 5.67 -22.45
C GLU A 25 -25.13 5.56 -21.24
N TRP A 26 -25.63 5.93 -20.07
CA TRP A 26 -24.91 5.71 -18.83
C TRP A 26 -24.53 4.22 -18.62
N ARG A 27 -25.52 3.31 -18.79
CA ARG A 27 -25.23 1.87 -18.68
C ARG A 27 -24.19 1.41 -19.69
N LEU A 28 -24.23 1.93 -20.93
CA LEU A 28 -23.23 1.60 -21.95
C LEU A 28 -21.82 1.99 -21.49
N ILE A 29 -21.63 3.22 -21.00
CA ILE A 29 -20.33 3.70 -20.50
C ILE A 29 -19.83 2.82 -19.36
N ILE A 30 -20.69 2.51 -18.39
CA ILE A 30 -20.31 1.64 -17.27
C ILE A 30 -19.99 0.23 -17.73
N ASN A 31 -20.74 -0.33 -18.70
CA ASN A 31 -20.46 -1.66 -19.22
C ASN A 31 -19.12 -1.72 -19.95
N VAL A 32 -18.76 -0.71 -20.73
CA VAL A 32 -17.44 -0.60 -21.38
C VAL A 32 -16.35 -0.55 -20.30
N TYR A 33 -16.54 0.25 -19.26
CA TYR A 33 -15.59 0.32 -18.14
C TYR A 33 -15.45 -1.02 -17.41
N VAL A 34 -16.56 -1.72 -17.15
CA VAL A 34 -16.59 -3.07 -16.54
C VAL A 34 -15.83 -4.08 -17.40
N ILE A 35 -16.11 -4.11 -18.71
CA ILE A 35 -15.48 -5.04 -19.66
C ILE A 35 -13.97 -4.78 -19.74
N THR A 36 -13.56 -3.52 -19.80
CA THR A 36 -12.13 -3.14 -19.81
C THR A 36 -11.40 -3.65 -18.55
N LEU A 37 -12.00 -3.43 -17.37
CA LEU A 37 -11.40 -3.90 -16.11
C LEU A 37 -11.46 -5.43 -15.97
N LEU A 38 -12.47 -6.08 -16.52
CA LEU A 38 -12.54 -7.54 -16.58
C LEU A 38 -11.40 -8.09 -17.44
N ALA A 39 -11.18 -7.55 -18.64
CA ALA A 39 -10.09 -7.95 -19.51
C ALA A 39 -8.72 -7.75 -18.84
N LEU A 40 -8.51 -6.58 -18.18
CA LEU A 40 -7.28 -6.31 -17.42
C LEU A 40 -7.10 -7.29 -16.24
N SER A 41 -8.19 -7.64 -15.54
CA SER A 41 -8.11 -8.56 -14.40
C SER A 41 -7.81 -10.00 -14.83
N ILE A 42 -8.35 -10.44 -15.96
CA ILE A 42 -8.04 -11.75 -16.58
C ILE A 42 -6.57 -11.75 -17.04
N ALA A 43 -6.10 -10.69 -17.68
CA ALA A 43 -4.70 -10.55 -18.07
C ALA A 43 -3.77 -10.61 -16.86
N SER A 44 -4.08 -9.89 -15.77
CA SER A 44 -3.32 -9.95 -14.53
C SER A 44 -3.33 -11.34 -13.88
N LEU A 45 -4.47 -12.05 -13.95
CA LEU A 45 -4.58 -13.42 -13.46
C LEU A 45 -3.72 -14.39 -14.29
N GLY A 46 -3.73 -14.29 -15.61
CA GLY A 46 -2.89 -15.11 -16.47
C GLY A 46 -1.40 -14.90 -16.20
N LYS A 47 -0.99 -13.65 -15.96
CA LYS A 47 0.38 -13.35 -15.53
C LYS A 47 0.67 -13.93 -14.15
N TYR A 48 -0.25 -13.85 -13.20
CA TYR A 48 -0.12 -14.44 -11.88
C TYR A 48 0.04 -15.96 -11.92
N LEU A 49 -0.63 -16.62 -12.85
CA LEU A 49 -0.55 -18.07 -13.09
C LEU A 49 0.68 -18.50 -13.92
N GLY A 50 1.50 -17.55 -14.38
CA GLY A 50 2.71 -17.84 -15.13
C GLY A 50 2.53 -18.10 -16.63
N TYR A 51 1.35 -17.82 -17.20
CA TYR A 51 1.12 -18.01 -18.65
C TYR A 51 1.92 -17.02 -19.51
N TRP A 52 2.26 -15.86 -18.97
CA TRP A 52 3.10 -14.84 -19.63
C TRP A 52 3.78 -13.91 -18.60
N GLY A 53 4.81 -13.17 -19.05
CA GLY A 53 5.40 -12.05 -18.28
C GLY A 53 6.54 -12.39 -17.35
N GLY A 54 7.12 -13.60 -17.40
CA GLY A 54 8.29 -14.01 -16.62
C GLY A 54 7.98 -14.22 -15.12
N GLU A 55 9.02 -14.49 -14.34
CA GLU A 55 8.87 -14.68 -12.88
C GLU A 55 8.43 -13.39 -12.18
N ILE A 56 7.41 -13.50 -11.35
CA ILE A 56 6.87 -12.39 -10.57
C ILE A 56 7.56 -12.37 -9.21
N THR A 57 8.50 -11.46 -9.05
CA THR A 57 9.18 -11.22 -7.77
C THR A 57 8.38 -10.30 -6.83
N ASP A 58 7.57 -9.39 -7.39
CA ASP A 58 6.69 -8.49 -6.65
C ASP A 58 5.29 -8.46 -7.28
N LYS A 59 4.24 -8.66 -6.47
CA LYS A 59 2.85 -8.59 -6.93
C LYS A 59 2.44 -7.26 -7.55
N ARG A 60 3.19 -6.19 -7.31
CA ARG A 60 3.02 -4.89 -7.97
C ARG A 60 3.20 -4.96 -9.48
N GLN A 61 3.96 -5.94 -9.96
CA GLN A 61 4.23 -6.19 -11.39
C GLN A 61 3.01 -6.79 -12.12
N LEU A 62 1.97 -7.25 -11.40
CA LEU A 62 0.74 -7.79 -11.99
C LEU A 62 -0.07 -6.73 -12.74
N SER A 63 0.12 -5.48 -12.41
CA SER A 63 -0.53 -4.34 -13.04
C SER A 63 0.36 -3.78 -14.17
N ASN A 64 0.11 -4.18 -15.42
CA ASN A 64 0.99 -3.85 -16.55
C ASN A 64 0.85 -2.42 -17.09
N PHE A 65 -0.38 -1.85 -17.07
CA PHE A 65 -0.70 -0.59 -17.77
C PHE A 65 -0.84 0.61 -16.84
N ILE A 66 -1.19 0.37 -15.58
CA ILE A 66 -1.38 1.42 -14.58
C ILE A 66 -0.74 0.97 -13.26
N SER A 67 -0.38 1.91 -12.38
CA SER A 67 0.20 1.52 -11.09
C SER A 67 -0.78 0.66 -10.28
N HIS A 68 -0.25 -0.29 -9.51
CA HIS A 68 -1.04 -1.21 -8.68
C HIS A 68 -2.04 -0.49 -7.75
N ILE A 69 -1.71 0.72 -7.29
CA ILE A 69 -2.58 1.53 -6.44
C ILE A 69 -3.81 1.99 -7.23
N ARG A 70 -3.61 2.56 -8.43
CA ARG A 70 -4.69 3.05 -9.31
C ARG A 70 -5.52 1.89 -9.84
N TYR A 71 -4.88 0.76 -10.11
CA TYR A 71 -5.58 -0.47 -10.46
C TYR A 71 -6.52 -0.92 -9.33
N GLY A 72 -6.03 -0.95 -8.09
CA GLY A 72 -6.85 -1.26 -6.93
C GLY A 72 -8.04 -0.31 -6.75
N LEU A 73 -7.84 1.00 -6.96
CA LEU A 73 -8.93 1.99 -6.90
C LEU A 73 -9.99 1.75 -7.98
N ASN A 74 -9.58 1.44 -9.23
CA ASN A 74 -10.51 1.12 -10.31
C ASN A 74 -11.33 -0.14 -9.99
N LEU A 75 -10.69 -1.21 -9.49
CA LEU A 75 -11.39 -2.44 -9.11
C LEU A 75 -12.34 -2.21 -7.93
N ALA A 76 -11.96 -1.41 -6.95
CA ALA A 76 -12.83 -1.05 -5.83
C ALA A 76 -14.05 -0.25 -6.29
N PHE A 77 -13.84 0.73 -7.18
CA PHE A 77 -14.94 1.55 -7.70
C PHE A 77 -15.90 0.77 -8.56
N VAL A 78 -15.40 -0.06 -9.48
CA VAL A 78 -16.26 -0.89 -10.32
C VAL A 78 -17.05 -1.92 -9.50
N ALA A 79 -16.48 -2.48 -8.45
CA ALA A 79 -17.20 -3.35 -7.53
C ALA A 79 -18.37 -2.61 -6.87
N ILE A 80 -18.16 -1.38 -6.38
CA ILE A 80 -19.23 -0.53 -5.83
C ILE A 80 -20.30 -0.26 -6.87
N LEU A 81 -19.93 0.08 -8.11
CA LEU A 81 -20.89 0.34 -9.19
C LEU A 81 -21.75 -0.89 -9.49
N LEU A 82 -21.16 -2.08 -9.54
CA LEU A 82 -21.86 -3.34 -9.80
C LEU A 82 -22.85 -3.70 -8.68
N PHE A 83 -22.47 -3.56 -7.44
CA PHE A 83 -23.37 -3.84 -6.31
C PHE A 83 -24.48 -2.81 -6.17
N TRP A 84 -24.20 -1.54 -6.51
CA TRP A 84 -25.13 -0.44 -6.29
C TRP A 84 -26.08 -0.21 -7.47
N PHE A 85 -25.54 -0.14 -8.70
CA PHE A 85 -26.29 0.22 -9.89
C PHE A 85 -26.80 -0.96 -10.69
N LYS A 86 -26.14 -2.13 -10.53
CA LYS A 86 -26.49 -3.34 -11.28
C LYS A 86 -26.67 -3.04 -12.78
N PRO A 87 -25.63 -2.50 -13.45
CA PRO A 87 -25.72 -2.01 -14.81
C PRO A 87 -25.90 -3.11 -15.85
N LEU A 88 -25.56 -4.35 -15.49
CA LEU A 88 -25.62 -5.52 -16.36
C LEU A 88 -27.07 -6.02 -16.56
N PRO A 89 -27.31 -6.82 -17.61
CA PRO A 89 -28.66 -7.31 -17.95
C PRO A 89 -29.33 -8.05 -16.80
N THR A 90 -28.56 -8.82 -16.01
CA THR A 90 -29.09 -9.53 -14.84
C THR A 90 -28.44 -9.05 -13.55
N ARG A 91 -29.20 -9.04 -12.47
CA ARG A 91 -28.68 -8.74 -11.12
C ARG A 91 -27.61 -9.74 -10.70
N ALA A 92 -27.79 -11.01 -11.04
CA ALA A 92 -26.85 -12.07 -10.75
C ALA A 92 -25.47 -11.82 -11.40
N ALA A 93 -25.45 -11.43 -12.68
CA ALA A 93 -24.21 -11.09 -13.39
C ALA A 93 -23.47 -9.91 -12.70
N SER A 94 -24.21 -8.87 -12.29
CA SER A 94 -23.62 -7.74 -11.56
C SER A 94 -23.00 -8.17 -10.23
N TYR A 95 -23.66 -9.03 -9.46
CA TYR A 95 -23.11 -9.53 -8.20
C TYR A 95 -21.90 -10.44 -8.42
N LEU A 96 -21.97 -11.36 -9.39
CA LEU A 96 -20.87 -12.28 -9.68
C LEU A 96 -19.61 -11.52 -10.13
N LEU A 97 -19.75 -10.54 -11.02
CA LEU A 97 -18.61 -9.71 -11.43
C LEU A 97 -18.12 -8.79 -10.30
N GLY A 98 -18.99 -8.28 -9.45
CA GLY A 98 -18.60 -7.53 -8.27
C GLY A 98 -17.75 -8.38 -7.31
N LEU A 99 -18.15 -9.63 -7.07
CA LEU A 99 -17.38 -10.59 -6.29
C LEU A 99 -16.06 -10.96 -6.97
N TRP A 100 -16.03 -11.10 -8.31
CA TRP A 100 -14.81 -11.30 -9.08
C TRP A 100 -13.79 -10.19 -8.84
N PHE A 101 -14.19 -8.92 -8.90
CA PHE A 101 -13.27 -7.82 -8.66
C PHE A 101 -12.78 -7.75 -7.21
N ILE A 102 -13.62 -8.10 -6.23
CA ILE A 102 -13.19 -8.24 -4.83
C ILE A 102 -12.19 -9.39 -4.70
N PHE A 103 -12.43 -10.53 -5.35
CA PHE A 103 -11.50 -11.64 -5.39
C PHE A 103 -10.15 -11.22 -5.99
N CYS A 104 -10.13 -10.48 -7.09
CA CYS A 104 -8.91 -9.93 -7.69
C CYS A 104 -8.17 -8.98 -6.74
N LEU A 105 -8.88 -8.10 -6.01
CA LEU A 105 -8.30 -7.23 -4.99
C LEU A 105 -7.56 -8.03 -3.91
N LEU A 106 -8.15 -9.13 -3.45
CA LEU A 106 -7.57 -10.03 -2.44
C LEU A 106 -6.40 -10.83 -3.00
N LEU A 107 -6.57 -11.44 -4.17
CA LEU A 107 -5.56 -12.30 -4.80
C LEU A 107 -4.29 -11.53 -5.15
N PHE A 108 -4.45 -10.35 -5.76
CA PHE A 108 -3.33 -9.49 -6.16
C PHE A 108 -2.79 -8.62 -5.02
N GLN A 109 -3.41 -8.71 -3.82
CA GLN A 109 -3.01 -7.96 -2.62
C GLN A 109 -3.00 -6.43 -2.84
N LEU A 110 -4.01 -5.92 -3.52
CA LEU A 110 -4.18 -4.49 -3.80
C LEU A 110 -4.73 -3.76 -2.57
N TYR A 111 -3.89 -3.65 -1.53
CA TYR A 111 -4.30 -3.17 -0.19
C TYR A 111 -4.96 -1.80 -0.21
N THR A 112 -4.48 -0.86 -1.02
CA THR A 112 -5.10 0.48 -1.13
C THR A 112 -6.54 0.36 -1.61
N GLY A 113 -6.81 -0.46 -2.63
CA GLY A 113 -8.16 -0.73 -3.13
C GLY A 113 -9.04 -1.41 -2.07
N LEU A 114 -8.51 -2.40 -1.35
CA LEU A 114 -9.23 -3.12 -0.29
C LEU A 114 -9.61 -2.19 0.87
N ILE A 115 -8.67 -1.40 1.36
CA ILE A 115 -8.89 -0.44 2.46
C ILE A 115 -9.92 0.60 2.02
N THR A 116 -9.74 1.17 0.83
CA THR A 116 -10.65 2.17 0.28
C THR A 116 -12.06 1.61 0.11
N LEU A 117 -12.20 0.40 -0.43
CA LEU A 117 -13.49 -0.30 -0.55
C LEU A 117 -14.11 -0.53 0.83
N GLY A 118 -13.37 -1.11 1.76
CA GLY A 118 -13.85 -1.44 3.11
C GLY A 118 -14.31 -0.21 3.89
N VAL A 119 -13.48 0.85 3.91
CA VAL A 119 -13.83 2.11 4.59
C VAL A 119 -15.02 2.80 3.92
N THR A 120 -15.07 2.81 2.57
CA THR A 120 -16.20 3.39 1.83
C THR A 120 -17.50 2.64 2.14
N LEU A 121 -17.48 1.30 2.14
CA LEU A 121 -18.64 0.49 2.51
C LEU A 121 -19.07 0.71 3.97
N LEU A 122 -18.12 0.84 4.89
CA LEU A 122 -18.39 1.17 6.29
C LEU A 122 -19.07 2.53 6.42
N VAL A 123 -18.53 3.57 5.80
CA VAL A 123 -19.09 4.92 5.80
C VAL A 123 -20.52 4.92 5.22
N ILE A 124 -20.74 4.24 4.09
CA ILE A 124 -22.06 4.07 3.49
C ILE A 124 -23.02 3.38 4.48
N SER A 125 -22.56 2.32 5.12
CA SER A 125 -23.36 1.54 6.07
C SER A 125 -23.76 2.39 7.31
N ILE A 126 -22.87 3.23 7.81
CA ILE A 126 -23.14 4.14 8.91
C ILE A 126 -24.16 5.22 8.50
N ILE A 127 -23.94 5.88 7.37
CA ILE A 127 -24.81 6.97 6.89
C ILE A 127 -26.20 6.44 6.53
N ARG A 128 -26.27 5.26 5.91
CA ARG A 128 -27.52 4.65 5.43
C ARG A 128 -28.10 3.59 6.36
N ARG A 129 -27.64 3.54 7.59
CA ARG A 129 -28.00 2.51 8.57
C ARG A 129 -29.51 2.19 8.65
N ARG A 130 -30.37 3.23 8.54
CA ARG A 130 -31.83 3.06 8.61
C ARG A 130 -32.42 2.42 7.35
N HIS A 131 -31.81 2.61 6.19
CA HIS A 131 -32.26 2.05 4.91
C HIS A 131 -31.67 0.66 4.64
N LEU A 132 -30.39 0.44 4.99
CA LEU A 132 -29.73 -0.84 4.78
C LEU A 132 -30.15 -1.88 5.82
N PHE A 133 -30.35 -1.42 7.05
CA PHE A 133 -30.74 -2.28 8.17
C PHE A 133 -32.16 -1.91 8.63
N LYS A 134 -33.16 -2.49 7.93
CA LYS A 134 -34.58 -2.18 8.13
C LYS A 134 -35.05 -2.47 9.58
N THR A 135 -34.55 -3.52 10.18
CA THR A 135 -34.90 -3.89 11.55
C THR A 135 -33.87 -3.38 12.56
N PRO A 136 -34.30 -2.96 13.77
CA PRO A 136 -33.36 -2.51 14.80
C PRO A 136 -32.40 -3.62 15.24
N VAL A 137 -32.82 -4.88 15.14
CA VAL A 137 -31.99 -6.05 15.48
C VAL A 137 -30.80 -6.16 14.51
N VAL A 138 -31.03 -6.15 13.21
CA VAL A 138 -29.96 -6.23 12.19
C VAL A 138 -28.99 -5.06 12.31
N ARG A 139 -29.49 -3.87 12.66
CA ARG A 139 -28.65 -2.70 12.92
C ARG A 139 -27.76 -2.88 14.14
N ARG A 140 -28.30 -3.42 15.25
CA ARG A 140 -27.50 -3.76 16.44
C ARG A 140 -26.44 -4.80 16.14
N LEU A 141 -26.80 -5.87 15.43
CA LEU A 141 -25.85 -6.90 15.00
C LEU A 141 -24.73 -6.35 14.14
N PHE A 142 -25.03 -5.42 13.21
CA PHE A 142 -23.99 -4.74 12.42
C PHE A 142 -23.00 -3.96 13.30
N TYR A 143 -23.47 -3.19 14.27
CA TYR A 143 -22.58 -2.47 15.18
C TYR A 143 -21.78 -3.41 16.06
N ILE A 144 -22.39 -4.48 16.58
CA ILE A 144 -21.71 -5.49 17.37
C ILE A 144 -20.59 -6.13 16.50
N ALA A 145 -20.90 -6.57 15.28
CA ALA A 145 -19.90 -7.17 14.38
C ALA A 145 -18.76 -6.20 14.05
N THR A 146 -19.08 -4.92 13.80
CA THR A 146 -18.06 -3.89 13.54
C THR A 146 -17.18 -3.66 14.77
N SER A 147 -17.78 -3.59 15.96
CA SER A 147 -17.05 -3.43 17.23
C SER A 147 -16.15 -4.64 17.50
N ILE A 148 -16.65 -5.86 17.30
CA ILE A 148 -15.85 -7.10 17.44
C ILE A 148 -14.66 -7.07 16.46
N LEU A 149 -14.87 -6.66 15.21
CA LEU A 149 -13.77 -6.54 14.23
C LEU A 149 -12.71 -5.53 14.66
N LEU A 150 -13.12 -4.36 15.16
CA LEU A 150 -12.19 -3.35 15.64
C LEU A 150 -11.42 -3.81 16.88
N ILE A 151 -12.10 -4.47 17.83
CA ILE A 151 -11.46 -5.07 19.00
C ILE A 151 -10.47 -6.15 18.57
N TYR A 152 -10.84 -7.02 17.64
CA TYR A 152 -9.95 -8.05 17.10
C TYR A 152 -8.72 -7.45 16.42
N LEU A 153 -8.86 -6.41 15.59
CA LEU A 153 -7.73 -5.73 14.94
C LEU A 153 -6.82 -5.05 15.98
N SER A 154 -7.40 -4.42 17.00
CA SER A 154 -6.65 -3.81 18.10
C SER A 154 -5.89 -4.87 18.91
N TYR A 155 -6.53 -6.00 19.19
CA TYR A 155 -5.90 -7.14 19.87
C TYR A 155 -4.74 -7.68 19.06
N GLN A 156 -4.92 -7.92 17.74
CA GLN A 156 -3.84 -8.39 16.86
C GLN A 156 -2.68 -7.40 16.83
N THR A 157 -2.96 -6.09 16.75
CA THR A 157 -1.92 -5.06 16.76
C THR A 157 -1.14 -5.07 18.08
N ASN A 158 -1.84 -5.21 19.21
CA ASN A 158 -1.21 -5.29 20.52
C ASN A 158 -0.35 -6.55 20.67
N GLN A 159 -0.83 -7.71 20.21
CA GLN A 159 -0.06 -8.96 20.22
C GLN A 159 1.25 -8.82 19.43
N VAL A 160 1.17 -8.22 18.23
CA VAL A 160 2.36 -7.96 17.42
C VAL A 160 3.30 -6.97 18.09
N TYR A 161 2.77 -5.92 18.73
CA TYR A 161 3.57 -4.93 19.46
C TYR A 161 4.30 -5.56 20.65
N VAL A 162 3.63 -6.39 21.43
CA VAL A 162 4.22 -7.14 22.53
C VAL A 162 5.31 -8.08 22.01
N ALA A 163 5.01 -8.89 21.00
CA ALA A 163 5.97 -9.82 20.40
C ALA A 163 7.21 -9.07 19.84
N PHE A 164 7.00 -7.91 19.23
CA PHE A 164 8.09 -7.07 18.70
C PHE A 164 9.03 -6.53 19.81
N ASN A 165 8.48 -6.19 20.97
CA ASN A 165 9.27 -5.67 22.10
C ASN A 165 9.83 -6.77 23.00
N THR A 166 9.36 -8.03 22.86
CA THR A 166 9.89 -9.16 23.61
C THR A 166 11.20 -9.61 22.94
N ALA A 167 12.29 -9.58 23.70
CA ALA A 167 13.56 -10.10 23.20
C ALA A 167 13.46 -11.62 22.98
N VAL A 168 14.00 -12.09 21.88
CA VAL A 168 14.15 -13.53 21.64
C VAL A 168 15.11 -14.10 22.67
N VAL A 169 14.73 -15.19 23.31
CA VAL A 169 15.63 -15.96 24.14
C VAL A 169 16.72 -16.53 23.24
N LEU A 170 17.96 -16.09 23.50
CA LEU A 170 19.10 -16.58 22.72
C LEU A 170 19.31 -18.06 23.00
N SER A 171 19.59 -18.83 21.96
CA SER A 171 20.00 -20.22 22.07
C SER A 171 21.41 -20.38 22.70
N TYR A 172 22.06 -19.27 22.94
CA TYR A 172 23.38 -19.17 23.60
C TYR A 172 23.38 -17.97 24.55
N ASN A 173 24.08 -18.08 25.67
CA ASN A 173 24.23 -16.97 26.61
C ASN A 173 25.11 -15.86 26.01
N GLN A 174 24.66 -14.60 26.12
CA GLN A 174 25.46 -13.45 25.63
C GLN A 174 26.81 -13.30 26.35
N GLU A 175 26.95 -13.86 27.55
CA GLU A 175 28.16 -13.87 28.32
C GLU A 175 29.26 -14.82 27.80
N ASP A 176 28.85 -15.81 26.96
CA ASP A 176 29.81 -16.67 26.24
C ASP A 176 30.45 -15.94 25.02
N MET A 177 30.74 -14.63 25.16
CA MET A 177 31.69 -13.94 24.26
C MET A 177 33.10 -14.52 24.27
N SER A 178 33.40 -15.42 25.22
CA SER A 178 34.67 -16.11 25.35
C SER A 178 34.91 -17.19 24.28
N SER A 179 33.88 -17.78 23.66
CA SER A 179 34.06 -18.68 22.51
C SER A 179 34.34 -17.85 21.25
N SER A 180 35.59 -17.54 21.02
CA SER A 180 36.02 -16.85 19.79
C SER A 180 35.89 -17.71 18.55
N GLN A 181 35.64 -19.03 18.69
CA GLN A 181 35.63 -20.02 17.61
C GLN A 181 34.35 -20.87 17.60
N THR A 182 34.02 -21.37 16.44
CA THR A 182 33.01 -22.42 16.23
C THR A 182 33.54 -23.79 16.67
N ILE A 183 32.66 -24.80 16.69
CA ILE A 183 33.05 -26.21 16.91
C ILE A 183 34.04 -26.68 15.84
N ASN A 184 33.96 -26.13 14.62
CA ASN A 184 34.86 -26.49 13.52
C ASN A 184 36.17 -25.63 13.50
N GLY A 185 36.36 -24.75 14.44
CA GLY A 185 37.57 -23.94 14.58
C GLY A 185 37.60 -22.63 13.80
N GLU A 186 36.48 -22.23 13.15
CA GLU A 186 36.39 -20.91 12.50
C GLU A 186 36.18 -19.81 13.55
N ASN A 187 36.91 -18.70 13.42
CA ASN A 187 36.77 -17.55 14.30
C ASN A 187 35.45 -16.81 13.98
N PHE A 188 34.66 -16.46 15.01
CA PHE A 188 33.52 -15.60 14.83
C PHE A 188 33.94 -14.16 14.52
N SER A 189 33.35 -13.59 13.48
CA SER A 189 33.45 -12.17 13.18
C SER A 189 32.29 -11.38 13.80
N HIS A 190 32.61 -10.14 14.24
CA HIS A 190 31.69 -9.23 14.89
C HIS A 190 31.80 -7.85 14.26
N GLU A 191 30.81 -7.43 13.50
CA GLU A 191 30.73 -6.05 13.00
C GLU A 191 30.12 -5.15 14.08
N SER A 192 30.95 -4.59 14.94
CA SER A 192 30.51 -3.76 16.09
C SER A 192 29.85 -2.44 15.69
N THR A 193 30.13 -1.94 14.48
CA THR A 193 29.57 -0.71 13.93
C THR A 193 28.11 -0.89 13.49
N ASP A 194 27.70 -2.10 13.13
CA ASP A 194 26.31 -2.39 12.76
C ASP A 194 25.46 -2.74 14.00
N GLN A 195 24.65 -1.79 14.43
CA GLN A 195 23.79 -1.91 15.61
C GLN A 195 22.38 -2.45 15.28
N ARG A 196 22.15 -2.95 14.07
CA ARG A 196 20.84 -3.51 13.66
C ARG A 196 20.52 -4.75 14.49
N LYS A 197 19.27 -4.83 14.95
CA LYS A 197 18.74 -5.97 15.71
C LYS A 197 17.50 -6.54 15.03
N GLU A 198 17.38 -7.87 15.05
CA GLU A 198 16.15 -8.59 14.73
C GLU A 198 15.67 -9.29 16.00
N ASN A 199 14.44 -9.01 16.41
CA ASN A 199 13.83 -9.57 17.63
C ASN A 199 14.74 -9.42 18.88
N GLY A 200 15.48 -8.30 18.99
CA GLY A 200 16.39 -8.03 20.11
C GLY A 200 17.83 -8.51 19.91
N VAL A 201 18.12 -9.33 18.89
CA VAL A 201 19.45 -9.93 18.63
C VAL A 201 20.21 -9.16 17.55
N TYR A 202 21.47 -8.88 17.76
CA TYR A 202 22.32 -8.22 16.76
C TYR A 202 22.50 -9.05 15.51
N THR A 203 22.29 -8.45 14.33
CA THR A 203 22.34 -9.17 13.05
C THR A 203 23.75 -9.49 12.59
N ARG A 204 24.74 -8.66 12.96
CA ARG A 204 26.13 -8.74 12.50
C ARG A 204 27.11 -9.19 13.60
N ARG A 205 26.64 -10.06 14.51
CA ARG A 205 27.50 -10.69 15.53
C ARG A 205 27.46 -12.20 15.37
N TYR A 206 28.55 -12.86 15.81
CA TYR A 206 28.74 -14.32 15.78
C TYR A 206 28.56 -14.91 14.38
N ILE A 207 29.36 -14.42 13.42
CA ILE A 207 29.35 -14.86 12.03
C ILE A 207 30.59 -15.67 11.71
N ALA A 208 30.44 -16.97 11.49
CA ALA A 208 31.41 -17.85 10.87
C ALA A 208 31.12 -17.93 9.38
N ARG A 209 31.73 -17.02 8.63
CA ARG A 209 31.34 -16.71 7.24
C ARG A 209 31.55 -17.89 6.30
N ASN A 210 32.68 -18.59 6.42
CA ASN A 210 33.02 -19.69 5.53
C ASN A 210 32.13 -20.91 5.80
N GLU A 211 31.81 -21.17 7.08
CA GLU A 211 30.91 -22.24 7.45
C GLU A 211 29.49 -21.99 6.87
N ILE A 212 28.94 -20.79 7.11
CA ILE A 212 27.61 -20.43 6.62
C ILE A 212 27.52 -20.45 5.10
N GLU A 213 28.55 -19.94 4.41
CA GLU A 213 28.60 -19.98 2.96
C GLU A 213 28.59 -21.43 2.42
N LYS A 214 29.42 -22.28 3.03
CA LYS A 214 29.51 -23.71 2.67
C LYS A 214 28.17 -24.43 2.88
N GLU A 215 27.52 -24.22 4.03
CA GLU A 215 26.26 -24.88 4.33
C GLU A 215 25.11 -24.33 3.47
N TRP A 216 25.08 -23.02 3.22
CA TRP A 216 24.10 -22.42 2.32
C TRP A 216 24.22 -22.98 0.89
N ASN A 217 25.44 -23.00 0.33
CA ASN A 217 25.66 -23.48 -1.05
C ASN A 217 25.39 -24.98 -1.22
N LYS A 218 25.38 -25.77 -0.12
CA LYS A 218 24.90 -27.17 -0.15
C LYS A 218 23.37 -27.26 -0.16
N ALA A 219 22.69 -26.35 0.55
CA ALA A 219 21.28 -26.42 0.81
C ALA A 219 20.42 -25.64 -0.21
N SER A 220 21.03 -24.72 -0.96
CA SER A 220 20.36 -23.78 -1.87
C SER A 220 21.09 -23.68 -3.21
N ASN A 221 20.31 -23.55 -4.29
CA ASN A 221 20.85 -23.28 -5.63
C ASN A 221 21.16 -21.77 -5.86
N GLN A 222 20.79 -20.91 -4.90
CA GLN A 222 21.07 -19.47 -4.99
C GLN A 222 22.41 -19.16 -4.35
N SER A 223 23.32 -18.53 -5.10
CA SER A 223 24.67 -18.21 -4.62
C SER A 223 24.65 -17.30 -3.41
N PHE A 224 25.54 -17.58 -2.44
CA PHE A 224 25.73 -16.77 -1.25
C PHE A 224 26.48 -15.45 -1.52
N LYS A 225 27.39 -15.47 -2.50
CA LYS A 225 28.19 -14.33 -2.93
C LYS A 225 27.88 -13.92 -4.36
N ASN A 226 28.15 -12.67 -4.69
CA ASN A 226 28.10 -12.16 -6.06
C ASN A 226 29.42 -12.49 -6.82
N GLU A 227 29.49 -12.11 -8.09
CA GLU A 227 30.67 -12.30 -8.93
C GLU A 227 31.94 -11.59 -8.38
N GLN A 228 31.77 -10.51 -7.61
CA GLN A 228 32.86 -9.79 -6.94
C GLN A 228 33.24 -10.40 -5.59
N ASN A 229 32.78 -11.60 -5.26
CA ASN A 229 33.02 -12.29 -3.99
C ASN A 229 32.53 -11.54 -2.74
N VAL A 230 31.51 -10.71 -2.89
CA VAL A 230 30.85 -9.95 -1.79
C VAL A 230 29.53 -10.62 -1.45
N ASP A 231 29.13 -10.56 -0.16
CA ASP A 231 27.84 -11.06 0.30
C ASP A 231 26.69 -10.44 -0.50
N ASN A 232 25.90 -11.28 -1.13
CA ASN A 232 24.71 -10.83 -1.85
C ASN A 232 23.53 -10.56 -0.89
N PRO A 233 22.40 -10.06 -1.38
CA PRO A 233 21.22 -9.83 -0.55
C PRO A 233 20.70 -11.06 0.19
N ILE A 234 21.02 -12.28 -0.29
CA ILE A 234 20.63 -13.55 0.36
C ILE A 234 21.42 -13.77 1.64
N ALA A 235 22.75 -13.55 1.62
CA ALA A 235 23.58 -13.66 2.81
C ALA A 235 23.08 -12.74 3.92
N GLN A 236 22.78 -11.49 3.58
CA GLN A 236 22.22 -10.54 4.55
C GLN A 236 20.87 -10.97 5.10
N ARG A 237 20.05 -11.60 4.26
CA ARG A 237 18.72 -12.11 4.61
C ARG A 237 18.83 -13.30 5.56
N LEU A 238 19.76 -14.21 5.28
CA LEU A 238 20.07 -15.35 6.14
C LEU A 238 20.57 -14.90 7.53
N TYR A 239 21.51 -13.94 7.58
CA TYR A 239 21.99 -13.41 8.86
C TYR A 239 20.87 -12.81 9.71
N ARG A 240 19.97 -12.04 9.09
CA ARG A 240 18.81 -11.48 9.75
C ARG A 240 17.85 -12.56 10.24
N TYR A 241 17.58 -13.56 9.41
CA TYR A 241 16.69 -14.67 9.75
C TYR A 241 17.22 -15.46 10.93
N MET A 242 18.50 -15.89 10.91
CA MET A 242 19.13 -16.62 12.01
C MET A 242 19.16 -15.80 13.30
N SER A 243 19.48 -14.49 13.22
CA SER A 243 19.41 -13.61 14.38
C SER A 243 18.00 -13.52 14.94
N SER A 244 16.98 -13.40 14.08
CA SER A 244 15.59 -13.31 14.54
C SER A 244 15.10 -14.58 15.23
N LYS A 245 15.75 -15.71 14.99
CA LYS A 245 15.50 -17.03 15.63
C LYS A 245 16.38 -17.23 16.87
N GLY A 246 17.29 -16.28 17.18
CA GLY A 246 18.22 -16.38 18.31
C GLY A 246 19.41 -17.30 18.06
N LEU A 247 19.81 -17.51 16.81
CA LEU A 247 20.88 -18.41 16.39
C LEU A 247 22.19 -17.66 16.11
N LYS A 248 23.34 -18.31 16.44
CA LYS A 248 24.66 -17.93 15.88
C LYS A 248 24.66 -18.23 14.38
N LYS A 249 25.61 -17.65 13.64
CA LYS A 249 25.74 -17.88 12.20
C LYS A 249 26.92 -18.81 11.96
N ASP A 250 26.75 -20.08 12.32
CA ASP A 250 27.69 -21.19 12.19
C ASP A 250 27.00 -22.41 11.59
N SER A 251 27.76 -23.44 11.24
CA SER A 251 27.26 -24.66 10.62
C SER A 251 26.30 -25.42 11.55
N LEU A 252 26.59 -25.44 12.86
CA LEU A 252 25.75 -26.12 13.84
C LEU A 252 24.35 -25.48 13.91
N SER A 253 24.29 -24.16 14.07
CA SER A 253 23.03 -23.44 14.10
C SER A 253 22.29 -23.50 12.75
N PHE A 254 23.02 -23.46 11.63
CA PHE A 254 22.45 -23.59 10.31
C PHE A 254 21.74 -24.96 10.13
N SER A 255 22.32 -26.05 10.62
CA SER A 255 21.74 -27.39 10.54
C SER A 255 20.39 -27.52 11.22
N THR A 256 20.02 -26.57 12.10
CA THR A 256 18.68 -26.52 12.76
C THR A 256 17.61 -25.88 11.87
N LEU A 257 17.97 -25.33 10.72
CA LEU A 257 17.01 -24.77 9.77
C LEU A 257 16.37 -25.88 8.94
N SER A 258 15.05 -25.88 8.87
CA SER A 258 14.30 -26.79 8.02
C SER A 258 14.40 -26.39 6.53
N ASN A 259 14.20 -27.34 5.62
CA ASN A 259 14.12 -27.06 4.18
C ASN A 259 13.04 -26.01 3.81
N GLN A 260 11.96 -25.92 4.60
CA GLN A 260 10.92 -24.93 4.41
C GLN A 260 11.42 -23.52 4.78
N GLU A 261 12.21 -23.39 5.84
CA GLU A 261 12.83 -22.13 6.24
C GLU A 261 13.86 -21.67 5.20
N ILE A 262 14.69 -22.58 4.68
CA ILE A 262 15.66 -22.28 3.62
C ILE A 262 14.93 -21.73 2.38
N LYS A 263 13.89 -22.42 1.88
CA LYS A 263 13.04 -21.94 0.78
C LYS A 263 12.36 -20.60 1.09
N ALA A 264 11.95 -20.36 2.33
CA ALA A 264 11.38 -19.09 2.72
C ALA A 264 12.41 -17.95 2.64
N ILE A 265 13.65 -18.20 3.06
CA ILE A 265 14.76 -17.25 2.96
C ILE A 265 15.08 -16.96 1.50
N GLU A 266 15.15 -17.97 0.62
CA GLU A 266 15.29 -17.81 -0.83
C GLU A 266 14.21 -16.87 -1.40
N ASN A 267 12.96 -17.04 -0.95
CA ASN A 267 11.80 -16.26 -1.35
C ASN A 267 11.66 -14.88 -0.67
N GLY A 268 12.68 -14.44 0.07
CA GLY A 268 12.72 -13.09 0.60
C GLY A 268 12.35 -12.93 2.07
N VAL A 269 12.09 -14.01 2.81
CA VAL A 269 11.78 -13.94 4.24
C VAL A 269 13.05 -13.70 5.04
N ALA A 270 13.14 -12.55 5.71
CA ALA A 270 14.34 -12.12 6.45
C ALA A 270 14.17 -12.21 7.97
N ASN A 271 13.04 -12.65 8.48
CA ASN A 271 12.78 -12.75 9.91
C ASN A 271 11.88 -13.95 10.19
N TYR A 272 12.21 -14.74 11.21
CA TYR A 272 11.48 -15.94 11.62
C TYR A 272 10.00 -15.65 11.96
N TYR A 273 9.72 -14.47 12.51
CA TYR A 273 8.35 -14.04 12.78
C TYR A 273 7.50 -14.01 11.50
N TYR A 274 8.08 -13.62 10.36
CA TYR A 274 7.36 -13.59 9.06
C TYR A 274 7.10 -14.97 8.47
N PHE A 275 7.88 -15.96 8.88
CA PHE A 275 7.68 -17.35 8.49
C PHE A 275 6.55 -18.01 9.29
N THR A 276 6.46 -17.72 10.59
CA THR A 276 5.54 -18.41 11.52
C THR A 276 4.17 -17.74 11.69
N HIS A 277 4.03 -16.46 11.30
CA HIS A 277 2.83 -15.69 11.56
C HIS A 277 2.08 -15.30 10.29
N THR A 278 0.83 -14.86 10.45
CA THR A 278 0.00 -14.43 9.33
C THR A 278 0.59 -13.22 8.59
N LYS A 279 0.19 -13.01 7.33
CA LYS A 279 0.64 -11.86 6.53
C LYS A 279 0.32 -10.51 7.18
N LEU A 280 -0.83 -10.40 7.87
CA LEU A 280 -1.22 -9.18 8.58
C LEU A 280 -0.25 -8.91 9.74
N GLN A 281 -0.01 -9.92 10.58
CA GLN A 281 0.92 -9.81 11.71
C GLN A 281 2.34 -9.50 11.24
N SER A 282 2.82 -10.18 10.20
CA SER A 282 4.13 -9.94 9.59
C SER A 282 4.25 -8.51 9.06
N ARG A 283 3.18 -7.97 8.45
CA ARG A 283 3.16 -6.59 7.95
C ARG A 283 3.21 -5.57 9.09
N LEU A 284 2.46 -5.79 10.16
CA LEU A 284 2.49 -4.93 11.34
C LEU A 284 3.86 -4.97 12.03
N HIS A 285 4.42 -6.17 12.23
CA HIS A 285 5.76 -6.33 12.80
C HIS A 285 6.84 -5.61 11.98
N LYS A 286 6.79 -5.77 10.64
CA LYS A 286 7.69 -5.05 9.74
C LYS A 286 7.53 -3.54 9.88
N THR A 287 6.31 -3.04 10.04
CA THR A 287 6.05 -1.62 10.25
C THR A 287 6.69 -1.11 11.54
N PHE A 288 6.55 -1.84 12.65
CA PHE A 288 7.21 -1.48 13.91
C PHE A 288 8.74 -1.50 13.80
N TYR A 289 9.28 -2.50 13.08
CA TYR A 289 10.70 -2.57 12.78
C TYR A 289 11.21 -1.35 12.00
N GLU A 290 10.51 -0.98 10.90
CA GLU A 290 10.84 0.17 10.06
C GLU A 290 10.84 1.48 10.87
N LEU A 291 9.84 1.68 11.72
CA LEU A 291 9.74 2.87 12.58
C LEU A 291 10.85 2.90 13.64
N LYS A 292 11.15 1.77 14.27
CA LYS A 292 12.20 1.68 15.28
C LYS A 292 13.59 1.94 14.68
N GLU A 293 13.86 1.38 13.49
CA GLU A 293 15.12 1.64 12.79
C GLU A 293 15.23 3.10 12.36
N PHE A 294 14.15 3.72 11.89
CA PHE A 294 14.12 5.14 11.60
C PHE A 294 14.40 6.00 12.84
N GLN A 295 13.75 5.70 13.97
CA GLN A 295 14.01 6.40 15.23
C GLN A 295 15.47 6.25 15.69
N ARG A 296 16.08 5.07 15.48
CA ARG A 296 17.46 4.78 15.88
C ARG A 296 18.51 5.45 14.99
N THR A 297 18.25 5.47 13.66
CA THR A 297 19.27 5.89 12.66
C THR A 297 19.01 7.27 12.08
N GLY A 298 17.79 7.80 12.21
CA GLY A 298 17.34 8.97 11.47
C GLY A 298 17.19 8.73 9.97
N ASN A 299 17.54 7.55 9.43
CA ASN A 299 17.48 7.25 8.00
C ASN A 299 16.20 6.47 7.65
N ALA A 300 15.34 7.12 6.85
CA ALA A 300 14.08 6.54 6.39
C ALA A 300 14.19 5.74 5.08
N SER A 301 15.37 5.67 4.45
CA SER A 301 15.58 5.09 3.12
C SER A 301 15.14 3.63 3.03
N GLY A 302 14.20 3.35 2.13
CA GLY A 302 13.64 2.00 1.92
C GLY A 302 12.50 1.62 2.87
N TYR A 303 12.18 2.44 3.87
CA TYR A 303 11.11 2.21 4.84
C TYR A 303 9.85 3.00 4.47
N SER A 304 8.85 2.32 3.95
CA SER A 304 7.68 2.94 3.29
C SER A 304 6.94 3.95 4.18
N ILE A 305 6.74 3.67 5.47
CA ILE A 305 6.04 4.57 6.40
C ILE A 305 6.98 5.68 6.86
N ALA A 306 8.22 5.35 7.23
CA ALA A 306 9.20 6.33 7.65
C ALA A 306 9.49 7.36 6.55
N MET A 307 9.65 6.92 5.30
CA MET A 307 9.80 7.82 4.15
C MET A 307 8.63 8.82 4.04
N ARG A 308 7.38 8.37 4.25
CA ARG A 308 6.22 9.27 4.21
C ARG A 308 6.25 10.33 5.31
N LEU A 309 6.70 9.98 6.50
CA LEU A 309 6.88 10.97 7.58
C LEU A 309 7.87 12.06 7.17
N VAL A 310 9.01 11.68 6.60
CA VAL A 310 10.00 12.64 6.07
C VAL A 310 9.41 13.49 4.94
N TYR A 311 8.66 12.89 4.01
CA TYR A 311 7.99 13.63 2.94
C TYR A 311 6.99 14.65 3.48
N TRP A 312 6.21 14.29 4.50
CA TRP A 312 5.22 15.19 5.10
C TRP A 312 5.86 16.33 5.89
N GLU A 313 6.94 16.04 6.60
CA GLU A 313 7.74 17.06 7.29
C GLU A 313 8.36 18.04 6.29
N THR A 314 8.96 17.55 5.23
CA THR A 314 9.49 18.37 4.13
C THR A 314 8.39 19.21 3.48
N ALA A 315 7.24 18.62 3.19
CA ALA A 315 6.10 19.35 2.63
C ALA A 315 5.61 20.46 3.56
N ARG A 316 5.52 20.18 4.87
CA ARG A 316 5.15 21.17 5.88
C ARG A 316 6.12 22.34 5.88
N ALA A 317 7.43 22.09 5.88
CA ALA A 317 8.44 23.14 5.84
C ALA A 317 8.33 24.02 4.58
N ILE A 318 8.03 23.42 3.42
CA ILE A 318 7.79 24.16 2.18
C ILE A 318 6.52 25.02 2.29
N ILE A 319 5.42 24.49 2.85
CA ILE A 319 4.16 25.21 3.06
C ILE A 319 4.38 26.39 3.99
N GLU A 320 5.10 26.22 5.10
CA GLU A 320 5.40 27.29 6.07
C GLU A 320 6.19 28.45 5.44
N LYS A 321 7.04 28.17 4.44
CA LYS A 321 7.77 29.21 3.67
C LYS A 321 6.90 29.89 2.60
N ASN A 322 5.81 29.25 2.16
CA ASN A 322 4.99 29.68 1.02
C ASN A 322 3.48 29.59 1.35
N VAL A 323 3.08 30.10 2.51
CA VAL A 323 1.77 29.85 3.15
C VAL A 323 0.59 30.16 2.22
N TRP A 324 0.58 31.30 1.55
CA TRP A 324 -0.63 31.79 0.87
C TRP A 324 -0.83 31.22 -0.53
N PHE A 325 0.22 31.17 -1.34
CA PHE A 325 0.12 30.84 -2.77
C PHE A 325 0.88 29.57 -3.18
N GLY A 326 1.65 28.99 -2.25
CA GLY A 326 2.49 27.82 -2.54
C GLY A 326 3.64 28.15 -3.49
N VAL A 327 4.25 27.11 -4.07
CA VAL A 327 5.41 27.23 -4.98
C VAL A 327 5.03 27.21 -6.46
N GLY A 328 3.76 26.95 -6.79
CA GLY A 328 3.29 26.77 -8.17
C GLY A 328 3.48 25.34 -8.70
N THR A 329 2.75 25.02 -9.78
CA THR A 329 2.71 23.65 -10.35
C THR A 329 4.04 23.19 -10.96
N GLY A 330 4.85 24.12 -11.49
CA GLY A 330 6.13 23.83 -12.12
C GLY A 330 7.26 23.55 -11.13
N ASP A 331 7.22 24.18 -9.98
CA ASP A 331 8.37 24.28 -9.06
C ASP A 331 8.34 23.28 -7.92
N VAL A 332 7.29 22.47 -7.78
CA VAL A 332 7.12 21.49 -6.68
C VAL A 332 8.35 20.60 -6.55
N LYS A 333 8.84 20.00 -7.64
CA LYS A 333 10.02 19.13 -7.60
C LYS A 333 11.27 19.85 -7.13
N ILE A 334 11.49 21.07 -7.63
CA ILE A 334 12.64 21.90 -7.28
C ILE A 334 12.57 22.30 -5.79
N ALA A 335 11.38 22.67 -5.31
CA ALA A 335 11.17 23.02 -3.91
C ALA A 335 11.47 21.86 -2.96
N PHE A 336 11.03 20.63 -3.31
CA PHE A 336 11.36 19.44 -2.52
C PHE A 336 12.87 19.15 -2.50
N GLU A 337 13.56 19.20 -3.64
CA GLU A 337 15.01 18.97 -3.69
C GLU A 337 15.79 20.03 -2.89
N LYS A 338 15.40 21.31 -2.99
CA LYS A 338 15.99 22.38 -2.18
C LYS A 338 15.78 22.12 -0.68
N GLU A 339 14.57 21.74 -0.27
CA GLU A 339 14.25 21.53 1.13
C GLU A 339 14.95 20.28 1.69
N TYR A 340 15.03 19.17 0.94
CA TYR A 340 15.81 18.00 1.31
C TYR A 340 17.30 18.33 1.51
N THR A 341 17.84 19.21 0.69
CA THR A 341 19.23 19.65 0.83
C THR A 341 19.40 20.59 2.02
N ALA A 342 18.49 21.54 2.22
CA ALA A 342 18.54 22.50 3.32
C ALA A 342 18.37 21.83 4.70
N SER A 343 17.55 20.79 4.80
CA SER A 343 17.32 20.01 6.03
C SER A 343 18.41 18.97 6.30
N ASN A 344 19.43 18.84 5.43
CA ASN A 344 20.44 17.79 5.50
C ASN A 344 19.84 16.39 5.73
N THR A 345 18.76 16.09 5.00
CA THR A 345 18.07 14.80 5.17
C THR A 345 19.00 13.62 4.94
N THR A 346 18.89 12.60 5.77
CA THR A 346 19.60 11.31 5.61
C THR A 346 18.98 10.44 4.50
N LEU A 347 17.89 10.89 3.86
CA LEU A 347 17.20 10.13 2.83
C LEU A 347 18.03 10.08 1.54
N ASP A 348 18.34 8.86 1.06
CA ASP A 348 19.05 8.64 -0.20
C ASP A 348 18.32 9.33 -1.36
N THR A 349 19.05 9.90 -2.30
CA THR A 349 18.50 10.67 -3.44
C THR A 349 17.44 9.91 -4.23
N LYS A 350 17.62 8.59 -4.44
CA LYS A 350 16.64 7.74 -5.16
C LYS A 350 15.27 7.64 -4.44
N TYR A 351 15.24 7.91 -3.14
CA TYR A 351 14.01 7.88 -2.32
C TYR A 351 13.40 9.26 -2.10
N ARG A 352 14.04 10.36 -2.53
CA ARG A 352 13.48 11.69 -2.45
C ARG A 352 12.30 11.83 -3.41
N LYS A 353 11.10 11.91 -2.86
CA LYS A 353 9.84 11.92 -3.60
C LYS A 353 8.96 13.08 -3.12
N ARG A 354 7.81 13.27 -3.77
CA ARG A 354 6.74 14.17 -3.33
C ARG A 354 6.03 13.58 -2.10
N THR A 355 5.00 14.25 -1.62
CA THR A 355 4.29 13.97 -0.38
C THR A 355 3.65 12.59 -0.26
N HIS A 356 3.27 11.95 -1.36
CA HIS A 356 2.32 10.81 -1.35
C HIS A 356 1.05 11.12 -0.52
N ASN A 357 0.58 12.38 -0.57
CA ASN A 357 -0.63 12.87 0.06
C ASN A 357 -1.14 14.07 -0.74
N GLN A 358 -2.29 13.93 -1.39
CA GLN A 358 -2.81 14.94 -2.29
C GLN A 358 -3.13 16.29 -1.61
N ILE A 359 -3.55 16.24 -0.33
CA ILE A 359 -3.88 17.45 0.43
C ILE A 359 -2.61 18.27 0.68
N LEU A 360 -1.52 17.62 1.12
CA LEU A 360 -0.23 18.27 1.29
C LEU A 360 0.33 18.74 -0.05
N THR A 361 0.15 17.96 -1.12
CA THR A 361 0.55 18.39 -2.48
C THR A 361 -0.18 19.67 -2.90
N PHE A 362 -1.48 19.79 -2.63
CA PHE A 362 -2.21 21.04 -2.86
C PHE A 362 -1.65 22.20 -2.02
N GLY A 363 -1.36 21.96 -0.73
CA GLY A 363 -0.76 22.96 0.15
C GLY A 363 0.60 23.44 -0.35
N VAL A 364 1.49 22.53 -0.76
CA VAL A 364 2.79 22.88 -1.35
C VAL A 364 2.62 23.65 -2.65
N THR A 365 1.73 23.17 -3.53
CA THR A 365 1.60 23.73 -4.88
C THR A 365 0.90 25.08 -4.89
N PHE A 366 -0.20 25.23 -4.13
CA PHE A 366 -1.12 26.36 -4.23
C PHE A 366 -1.27 27.17 -2.95
N GLY A 367 -0.58 26.79 -1.87
CA GLY A 367 -0.73 27.40 -0.55
C GLY A 367 -2.13 27.17 0.06
N LEU A 368 -2.44 27.89 1.12
CA LEU A 368 -3.74 27.75 1.82
C LEU A 368 -4.90 28.26 0.98
N ILE A 369 -4.71 29.32 0.19
CA ILE A 369 -5.78 29.86 -0.67
C ILE A 369 -6.17 28.82 -1.71
N GLY A 370 -5.20 28.29 -2.48
CA GLY A 370 -5.49 27.33 -3.51
C GLY A 370 -5.91 25.96 -2.96
N LEU A 371 -5.40 25.53 -1.80
CA LEU A 371 -5.90 24.33 -1.10
C LEU A 371 -7.38 24.49 -0.74
N THR A 372 -7.77 25.64 -0.21
CA THR A 372 -9.16 25.94 0.15
C THR A 372 -10.08 25.90 -1.08
N ILE A 373 -9.64 26.55 -2.18
CA ILE A 373 -10.37 26.51 -3.47
C ILE A 373 -10.48 25.07 -3.99
N ALA A 374 -9.39 24.30 -3.95
CA ALA A 374 -9.39 22.89 -4.39
C ALA A 374 -10.37 22.04 -3.57
N LEU A 375 -10.40 22.18 -2.24
CA LEU A 375 -11.36 21.48 -1.39
C LEU A 375 -12.79 21.90 -1.70
N PHE A 376 -13.06 23.18 -1.85
CA PHE A 376 -14.39 23.66 -2.25
C PHE A 376 -14.82 23.12 -3.62
N SER A 377 -13.91 23.08 -4.60
CA SER A 377 -14.19 22.51 -5.93
C SER A 377 -14.51 21.01 -5.91
N ILE A 378 -14.01 20.27 -4.91
CA ILE A 378 -14.32 18.86 -4.73
C ILE A 378 -15.71 18.65 -4.09
N PHE A 379 -16.07 19.47 -3.08
CA PHE A 379 -17.26 19.19 -2.25
C PHE A 379 -18.50 19.98 -2.63
N ILE A 380 -18.39 21.25 -3.03
CA ILE A 380 -19.56 22.11 -3.34
C ILE A 380 -20.37 21.55 -4.52
N PRO A 381 -19.77 21.13 -5.65
CA PRO A 381 -20.52 20.63 -6.80
C PRO A 381 -21.35 19.37 -6.52
N LEU A 382 -21.03 18.61 -5.46
CA LEU A 382 -21.81 17.44 -5.05
C LEU A 382 -23.28 17.78 -4.72
N ASN A 383 -23.54 19.03 -4.30
CA ASN A 383 -24.89 19.48 -4.03
C ASN A 383 -25.77 19.56 -5.29
N PHE A 384 -25.15 19.73 -6.45
CA PHE A 384 -25.80 19.83 -7.76
C PHE A 384 -25.94 18.48 -8.47
N ALA A 385 -25.23 17.45 -7.99
CA ALA A 385 -25.28 16.11 -8.57
C ALA A 385 -26.71 15.55 -8.53
N LYS A 386 -27.23 15.09 -9.67
CA LYS A 386 -28.56 14.46 -9.74
C LYS A 386 -28.60 13.13 -8.99
N ASN A 387 -27.52 12.36 -9.05
CA ASN A 387 -27.31 11.12 -8.31
C ASN A 387 -26.38 11.33 -7.11
N LYS A 388 -26.78 12.24 -6.17
CA LYS A 388 -25.98 12.67 -5.03
C LYS A 388 -25.30 11.52 -4.28
N LYS A 389 -26.03 10.42 -4.09
CA LYS A 389 -25.53 9.27 -3.31
C LYS A 389 -24.29 8.63 -3.94
N LEU A 390 -24.29 8.44 -5.26
CA LEU A 390 -23.15 7.86 -5.96
C LEU A 390 -22.00 8.86 -6.04
N ALA A 391 -22.30 10.13 -6.29
CA ALA A 391 -21.28 11.18 -6.30
C ALA A 391 -20.55 11.27 -4.95
N TRP A 392 -21.28 11.23 -3.83
CA TRP A 392 -20.67 11.20 -2.49
C TRP A 392 -19.84 9.94 -2.25
N VAL A 393 -20.32 8.76 -2.67
CA VAL A 393 -19.57 7.50 -2.56
C VAL A 393 -18.26 7.58 -3.33
N PHE A 394 -18.31 8.07 -4.57
CA PHE A 394 -17.13 8.24 -5.40
C PHE A 394 -16.13 9.21 -4.77
N VAL A 395 -16.58 10.40 -4.34
CA VAL A 395 -15.70 11.38 -3.72
C VAL A 395 -15.14 10.89 -2.39
N CYS A 396 -15.92 10.19 -1.57
CA CYS A 396 -15.42 9.56 -0.35
C CYS A 396 -14.29 8.57 -0.65
N MET A 397 -14.47 7.72 -1.67
CA MET A 397 -13.45 6.78 -2.11
C MET A 397 -12.18 7.51 -2.59
N MET A 398 -12.34 8.56 -3.40
CA MET A 398 -11.19 9.36 -3.88
C MET A 398 -10.50 10.11 -2.75
N ALA A 399 -11.25 10.68 -1.81
CA ALA A 399 -10.70 11.38 -0.64
C ALA A 399 -9.84 10.45 0.24
N LEU A 400 -10.25 9.20 0.43
CA LEU A 400 -9.42 8.19 1.11
C LEU A 400 -8.11 7.92 0.36
N SER A 401 -8.14 7.87 -0.97
CA SER A 401 -6.93 7.77 -1.78
C SER A 401 -6.04 9.00 -1.64
N PHE A 402 -6.60 10.20 -1.54
CA PHE A 402 -5.86 11.45 -1.38
C PHE A 402 -5.05 11.53 -0.08
N LEU A 403 -5.49 10.83 0.96
CA LEU A 403 -4.74 10.77 2.23
C LEU A 403 -3.44 9.95 2.12
N THR A 404 -3.36 9.03 1.18
CA THR A 404 -2.26 8.08 1.09
C THR A 404 -1.43 8.19 -0.19
N GLU A 405 -1.91 8.93 -1.18
CA GLU A 405 -1.30 9.04 -2.51
C GLU A 405 -1.56 10.38 -3.19
N ASP A 406 -0.64 10.79 -4.04
CA ASP A 406 -0.78 11.92 -4.96
C ASP A 406 -1.61 11.49 -6.17
N THR A 407 -2.87 11.18 -5.96
CA THR A 407 -3.72 10.55 -6.97
C THR A 407 -3.91 11.43 -8.19
N LEU A 408 -4.06 12.74 -8.00
CA LEU A 408 -4.26 13.72 -9.08
C LEU A 408 -2.94 14.19 -9.74
N GLU A 409 -1.81 13.65 -9.31
CA GLU A 409 -0.51 13.91 -9.94
C GLU A 409 -0.10 12.82 -10.94
N THR A 410 -1.00 11.88 -11.23
CA THR A 410 -0.77 10.81 -12.19
C THR A 410 -1.88 10.76 -13.24
N GLN A 411 -1.52 10.48 -14.51
CA GLN A 411 -2.47 10.45 -15.62
C GLN A 411 -3.68 9.54 -15.33
N ALA A 412 -3.44 8.31 -14.85
CA ALA A 412 -4.52 7.36 -14.56
C ALA A 412 -5.43 7.83 -13.41
N GLY A 413 -4.86 8.43 -12.36
CA GLY A 413 -5.64 8.89 -11.20
C GLY A 413 -6.48 10.12 -11.54
N ILE A 414 -5.90 11.10 -12.23
CA ILE A 414 -6.60 12.33 -12.61
C ILE A 414 -7.68 12.06 -13.65
N THR A 415 -7.44 11.14 -14.59
CA THR A 415 -8.44 10.74 -15.59
C THR A 415 -9.61 10.04 -14.91
N LEU A 416 -9.37 9.08 -14.03
CA LEU A 416 -10.42 8.42 -13.25
C LEU A 416 -11.25 9.44 -12.47
N TYR A 417 -10.57 10.33 -11.73
CA TYR A 417 -11.25 11.35 -10.93
C TYR A 417 -12.08 12.28 -11.81
N SER A 418 -11.45 12.95 -12.78
CA SER A 418 -12.09 13.98 -13.59
C SER A 418 -13.25 13.44 -14.42
N PHE A 419 -13.05 12.27 -15.04
CA PHE A 419 -14.10 11.65 -15.86
C PHE A 419 -15.34 11.31 -15.02
N PHE A 420 -15.18 10.51 -13.97
CA PHE A 420 -16.34 10.10 -13.17
C PHE A 420 -16.93 11.23 -12.34
N TYR A 421 -16.11 12.15 -11.85
CA TYR A 421 -16.58 13.34 -11.14
C TYR A 421 -17.48 14.20 -12.04
N CYS A 422 -17.01 14.56 -13.22
CA CYS A 422 -17.79 15.34 -14.18
C CYS A 422 -19.02 14.58 -14.66
N LEU A 423 -18.88 13.29 -14.95
CA LEU A 423 -19.99 12.44 -15.39
C LEU A 423 -21.11 12.38 -14.33
N LEU A 424 -20.77 12.25 -13.07
CA LEU A 424 -21.74 12.16 -11.96
C LEU A 424 -22.40 13.50 -11.61
N ILE A 425 -21.71 14.61 -11.83
CA ILE A 425 -22.20 15.95 -11.47
C ILE A 425 -22.89 16.62 -12.64
N LEU A 426 -22.25 16.62 -13.80
CA LEU A 426 -22.69 17.36 -14.99
C LEU A 426 -23.38 16.48 -16.02
N GLY A 427 -22.93 15.23 -16.19
CA GLY A 427 -23.24 14.40 -17.34
C GLY A 427 -24.52 13.58 -17.24
N THR A 428 -25.16 13.47 -16.08
CA THR A 428 -26.28 12.53 -15.88
C THR A 428 -27.59 13.23 -15.51
N GLU A 429 -28.69 12.69 -16.03
CA GLU A 429 -30.04 12.96 -15.52
C GLU A 429 -30.28 12.26 -14.19
N LYS A 430 -31.36 12.60 -13.49
CA LYS A 430 -31.77 11.89 -12.26
C LYS A 430 -32.30 10.50 -12.65
N PHE A 431 -31.54 9.47 -12.39
CA PHE A 431 -31.99 8.10 -12.55
C PHE A 431 -32.90 7.70 -11.39
N GLN A 432 -34.14 7.34 -11.69
CA GLN A 432 -34.94 6.60 -10.72
C GLN A 432 -34.40 5.16 -10.71
N LEU A 433 -33.66 4.81 -9.69
CA LEU A 433 -33.36 3.41 -9.41
C LEU A 433 -34.67 2.80 -8.92
N ASN A 434 -35.40 2.15 -9.82
CA ASN A 434 -36.59 1.40 -9.45
C ASN A 434 -36.19 0.37 -8.39
N ASN A 435 -36.56 0.63 -7.14
CA ASN A 435 -36.51 -0.35 -6.07
C ASN A 435 -37.65 -1.38 -6.16
N SER A 436 -38.36 -1.38 -7.28
CA SER A 436 -39.47 -2.31 -7.56
C SER A 436 -39.01 -3.29 -8.64
N GLU A 437 -38.54 -4.41 -8.21
CA GLU A 437 -38.72 -5.79 -8.71
C GLU A 437 -37.74 -6.75 -8.04
#